data_d1f7e75e3cdd72781069865ee110d99d
#
_entry.id   d1f7e75e3cdd72781069865ee110d99d
#
_cell.length_a   1.000
_cell.length_b   1.000
_cell.length_c   1.000
_cell.angle_alpha   90.00
_cell.angle_beta   90.00
_cell.angle_gamma   90.00
#
_symmetry.space_group_name_H-M   'P 1'
#
loop_
_entity.id
_entity.type
_entity.pdbx_description
1 polymer ?
#
loop_
_entity_poly.entity_id
_entity_poly.type
_entity_poly.pdbx_seq_one_letter_code
_entity_poly.pdbx_strand_id
1 'polypeptide(L)'
;MIVVCIMEIICDYREKQALNRFEQVMHTEKDKYTNVKIQSQNMNLGDFQIGNMLFERKTHQDLASSILDGRYQEQSNRMMEHASNHPNLKVIYIVEGNLDLYFNQHNINKDKIMSCIMSLFYEKGFQVLLTKHLNETCDYLLKFCLKYYTKYANHSPAENECNMICLQTKKKSSQIHKENIAILMLSNVPNISLHIATQLLAPFENDLWAFLNQIRENEHYLEEIKIQSKDNKERKLSKQIRERLMEYFGNTTL
;
A
#
# COMPACT_ATOMS: atom_id res chain seq x y z
N MET A 1 28.54 3.76 -3.67
CA MET A 1 28.00 4.93 -2.94
C MET A 1 26.62 4.50 -2.45
N ILE A 2 26.49 4.23 -1.15
CA ILE A 2 25.18 3.84 -0.58
C ILE A 2 24.33 5.10 -0.57
N VAL A 3 23.30 5.17 -1.41
CA VAL A 3 22.29 6.23 -1.35
C VAL A 3 21.50 6.00 -0.06
N VAL A 4 21.78 6.78 0.97
CA VAL A 4 20.97 6.76 2.19
C VAL A 4 19.64 7.43 1.85
N CYS A 5 18.59 6.64 1.72
CA CYS A 5 17.24 7.15 1.51
C CYS A 5 16.78 7.85 2.80
N ILE A 6 16.61 9.17 2.75
CA ILE A 6 16.04 9.94 3.86
C ILE A 6 14.56 9.61 3.95
N MET A 7 14.14 9.09 5.10
CA MET A 7 12.75 8.79 5.42
C MET A 7 12.11 10.05 5.99
N GLU A 8 11.03 10.54 5.38
CA GLU A 8 10.46 11.82 5.75
C GLU A 8 9.01 11.70 6.23
N ILE A 9 8.71 12.39 7.33
CA ILE A 9 7.35 12.66 7.79
C ILE A 9 7.16 14.17 7.68
N ILE A 10 6.22 14.59 6.86
CA ILE A 10 5.74 15.97 6.82
C ILE A 10 4.65 16.09 7.87
N CYS A 11 4.75 17.09 8.74
CA CYS A 11 3.82 17.34 9.83
C CYS A 11 3.32 18.79 9.77
N ASP A 12 2.01 18.99 9.90
CA ASP A 12 1.48 20.35 9.98
C ASP A 12 2.03 21.07 11.23
N TYR A 13 2.44 22.32 11.08
CA TYR A 13 3.01 23.13 12.15
C TYR A 13 2.06 23.34 13.35
N ARG A 14 0.75 23.16 13.13
CA ARG A 14 -0.29 23.25 14.16
C ARG A 14 -0.29 22.06 15.11
N GLU A 15 0.24 20.91 14.68
CA GLU A 15 0.39 19.67 15.47
C GLU A 15 1.60 19.72 16.42
N LYS A 16 1.71 20.81 17.22
CA LYS A 16 2.84 21.08 18.13
C LYS A 16 3.14 19.94 19.11
N GLN A 17 2.10 19.30 19.63
CA GLN A 17 2.26 18.20 20.59
C GLN A 17 2.84 16.97 19.91
N ALA A 18 2.43 16.68 18.67
CA ALA A 18 2.99 15.59 17.89
C ALA A 18 4.45 15.85 17.52
N LEU A 19 4.79 17.09 17.11
CA LEU A 19 6.16 17.49 16.81
C LEU A 19 7.07 17.28 18.04
N ASN A 20 6.67 17.75 19.22
CA ASN A 20 7.41 17.53 20.46
C ASN A 20 7.56 16.04 20.78
N ARG A 21 6.52 15.24 20.55
CA ARG A 21 6.58 13.78 20.80
C ARG A 21 7.54 13.09 19.83
N PHE A 22 7.54 13.44 18.56
CA PHE A 22 8.50 12.92 17.57
C PHE A 22 9.94 13.21 18.00
N GLU A 23 10.23 14.44 18.39
CA GLU A 23 11.57 14.81 18.87
C GLU A 23 12.01 13.97 20.08
N GLN A 24 11.13 13.77 21.07
CA GLN A 24 11.40 12.94 22.22
C GLN A 24 11.73 11.49 21.85
N VAL A 25 10.89 10.86 21.00
CA VAL A 25 11.08 9.46 20.57
C VAL A 25 12.37 9.33 19.75
N MET A 26 12.63 10.24 18.82
CA MET A 26 13.82 10.22 18.01
C MET A 26 15.10 10.45 18.82
N HIS A 27 15.02 11.21 19.89
CA HIS A 27 16.14 11.38 20.82
C HIS A 27 16.37 10.11 21.65
N THR A 28 15.29 9.46 22.11
CA THR A 28 15.37 8.27 22.97
C THR A 28 15.75 7.01 22.18
N GLU A 29 15.21 6.84 20.97
CA GLU A 29 15.45 5.69 20.10
C GLU A 29 16.30 6.09 18.87
N LYS A 30 17.38 6.85 19.08
CA LYS A 30 18.18 7.49 18.04
C LYS A 30 18.68 6.51 16.98
N ASP A 31 19.16 5.34 17.38
CA ASP A 31 19.72 4.34 16.47
C ASP A 31 18.65 3.82 15.48
N LYS A 32 17.42 3.69 15.94
CA LYS A 32 16.30 3.20 15.14
C LYS A 32 15.79 4.21 14.13
N TYR A 33 15.82 5.50 14.47
CA TYR A 33 15.26 6.59 13.66
C TYR A 33 16.33 7.50 13.06
N THR A 34 17.59 7.04 12.96
CA THR A 34 18.72 7.83 12.45
C THR A 34 18.46 8.47 11.07
N ASN A 35 17.72 7.77 10.19
CA ASN A 35 17.43 8.21 8.84
C ASN A 35 16.03 8.84 8.69
N VAL A 36 15.31 9.03 9.79
CA VAL A 36 13.98 9.66 9.78
C VAL A 36 14.13 11.17 10.01
N LYS A 37 13.50 11.95 9.16
CA LYS A 37 13.43 13.41 9.25
C LYS A 37 11.97 13.82 9.45
N ILE A 38 11.73 14.71 10.41
CA ILE A 38 10.44 15.36 10.59
C ILE A 38 10.53 16.76 9.99
N GLN A 39 9.66 17.05 9.03
CA GLN A 39 9.56 18.36 8.41
C GLN A 39 8.25 19.02 8.83
N SER A 40 8.36 20.12 9.59
CA SER A 40 7.19 20.93 9.97
C SER A 40 6.91 21.95 8.86
N GLN A 41 5.67 21.97 8.36
CA GLN A 41 5.23 22.95 7.36
C GLN A 41 3.75 23.26 7.47
N ASN A 42 3.27 24.26 6.75
CA ASN A 42 1.84 24.53 6.63
C ASN A 42 1.23 23.58 5.60
N MET A 43 0.33 22.70 6.05
CA MET A 43 -0.38 21.77 5.17
C MET A 43 -1.78 22.30 4.85
N ASN A 44 -2.12 22.37 3.57
CA ASN A 44 -3.46 22.79 3.14
C ASN A 44 -4.53 21.71 3.39
N LEU A 45 -4.10 20.46 3.54
CA LEU A 45 -4.95 19.31 3.73
C LEU A 45 -4.21 18.22 4.51
N GLY A 46 -4.90 17.64 5.51
CA GLY A 46 -4.32 16.64 6.41
C GLY A 46 -3.36 17.25 7.43
N ASP A 47 -2.95 16.42 8.38
CA ASP A 47 -2.06 16.81 9.48
C ASP A 47 -0.66 16.19 9.35
N PHE A 48 -0.57 15.03 8.67
CA PHE A 48 0.72 14.36 8.39
C PHE A 48 0.72 13.79 6.97
N GLN A 49 1.94 13.71 6.38
CA GLN A 49 2.15 13.00 5.12
C GLN A 49 3.42 12.15 5.19
N ILE A 50 3.32 10.92 4.70
CA ILE A 50 4.44 9.97 4.56
C ILE A 50 4.37 9.37 3.16
N GLY A 51 5.27 9.79 2.28
CA GLY A 51 5.21 9.38 0.87
C GLY A 51 3.85 9.68 0.23
N ASN A 52 3.16 8.66 -0.22
CA ASN A 52 1.81 8.78 -0.81
C ASN A 52 0.66 8.55 0.19
N MET A 53 0.93 8.62 1.48
CA MET A 53 -0.10 8.51 2.53
C MET A 53 -0.33 9.88 3.16
N LEU A 54 -1.57 10.35 3.14
CA LEU A 54 -2.04 11.57 3.78
C LEU A 54 -2.89 11.19 5.00
N PHE A 55 -2.56 11.74 6.16
CA PHE A 55 -3.23 11.45 7.42
C PHE A 55 -3.96 12.69 7.93
N GLU A 56 -5.19 12.49 8.34
CA GLU A 56 -5.99 13.44 9.12
C GLU A 56 -6.19 12.89 10.51
N ARG A 57 -5.74 13.60 11.54
CA ARG A 57 -5.90 13.21 12.94
C ARG A 57 -7.08 13.94 13.57
N LYS A 58 -7.92 13.19 14.25
CA LYS A 58 -9.08 13.80 14.93
C LYS A 58 -9.38 13.07 16.23
N THR A 59 -9.36 13.79 17.35
CA THR A 59 -9.86 13.23 18.61
C THR A 59 -11.37 13.01 18.53
N HIS A 60 -11.93 12.15 19.41
CA HIS A 60 -13.39 11.98 19.48
C HIS A 60 -14.12 13.30 19.76
N GLN A 61 -13.54 14.19 20.60
CA GLN A 61 -14.09 15.49 20.91
C GLN A 61 -14.07 16.43 19.71
N ASP A 62 -12.94 16.48 19.00
CA ASP A 62 -12.83 17.30 17.77
C ASP A 62 -13.74 16.78 16.66
N LEU A 63 -13.92 15.46 16.59
CA LEU A 63 -14.85 14.83 15.66
C LEU A 63 -16.29 15.24 15.99
N ALA A 64 -16.70 15.15 17.26
CA ALA A 64 -18.02 15.61 17.71
C ALA A 64 -18.27 17.09 17.39
N SER A 65 -17.31 17.96 17.68
CA SER A 65 -17.40 19.38 17.37
C SER A 65 -17.51 19.63 15.87
N SER A 66 -16.70 18.92 15.06
CA SER A 66 -16.70 19.07 13.60
C SER A 66 -17.99 18.55 12.93
N ILE A 67 -18.67 17.58 13.53
CA ILE A 67 -19.97 17.10 13.07
C ILE A 67 -21.02 18.21 13.23
N LEU A 68 -21.00 18.91 14.37
CA LEU A 68 -21.98 19.94 14.69
C LEU A 68 -21.87 21.19 13.80
N ASP A 69 -20.66 21.64 13.56
CA ASP A 69 -20.40 22.84 12.78
C ASP A 69 -20.25 22.60 11.28
N GLY A 70 -20.47 21.36 10.83
CA GLY A 70 -20.42 20.98 9.41
C GLY A 70 -19.00 20.80 8.84
N ARG A 71 -17.96 21.13 9.60
CA ARG A 71 -16.54 20.98 9.14
C ARG A 71 -16.17 19.56 8.79
N TYR A 72 -16.73 18.57 9.48
CA TYR A 72 -16.51 17.16 9.17
C TYR A 72 -16.82 16.83 7.71
N GLN A 73 -18.00 17.27 7.24
CA GLN A 73 -18.43 16.98 5.87
C GLN A 73 -17.58 17.74 4.84
N GLU A 74 -17.29 19.00 5.09
CA GLU A 74 -16.48 19.85 4.23
C GLU A 74 -15.04 19.28 4.09
N GLN A 75 -14.37 19.00 5.21
CA GLN A 75 -13.02 18.43 5.20
C GLN A 75 -12.95 17.08 4.51
N SER A 76 -13.89 16.17 4.81
CA SER A 76 -13.89 14.85 4.20
C SER A 76 -14.18 14.91 2.69
N ASN A 77 -15.03 15.83 2.23
CA ASN A 77 -15.27 16.03 0.79
C ASN A 77 -14.02 16.56 0.08
N ARG A 78 -13.32 17.53 0.65
CA ARG A 78 -12.04 18.02 0.11
C ARG A 78 -10.98 16.92 0.02
N MET A 79 -10.91 16.04 1.01
CA MET A 79 -10.01 14.90 0.98
C MET A 79 -10.39 13.88 -0.10
N MET A 80 -11.68 13.61 -0.30
CA MET A 80 -12.15 12.75 -1.39
C MET A 80 -11.81 13.33 -2.76
N GLU A 81 -12.04 14.61 -2.97
CA GLU A 81 -11.69 15.32 -4.21
C GLU A 81 -10.18 15.26 -4.46
N HIS A 82 -9.38 15.55 -3.43
CA HIS A 82 -7.92 15.48 -3.54
C HIS A 82 -7.44 14.07 -3.87
N ALA A 83 -7.98 13.04 -3.22
CA ALA A 83 -7.65 11.64 -3.52
C ALA A 83 -8.07 11.22 -4.94
N SER A 84 -9.21 11.72 -5.43
CA SER A 84 -9.67 11.46 -6.80
C SER A 84 -8.73 12.04 -7.87
N ASN A 85 -8.14 13.19 -7.58
CA ASN A 85 -7.16 13.85 -8.46
C ASN A 85 -5.74 13.23 -8.34
N HIS A 86 -5.50 12.41 -7.32
CA HIS A 86 -4.21 11.76 -7.05
C HIS A 86 -4.41 10.25 -6.83
N PRO A 87 -4.53 9.43 -7.89
CA PRO A 87 -4.93 8.01 -7.79
C PRO A 87 -4.07 7.13 -6.89
N ASN A 88 -2.81 7.53 -6.66
CA ASN A 88 -1.88 6.79 -5.81
C ASN A 88 -1.90 7.25 -4.34
N LEU A 89 -2.60 8.36 -4.05
CA LEU A 89 -2.69 8.89 -2.69
C LEU A 89 -3.64 8.03 -1.85
N LYS A 90 -3.20 7.69 -0.65
CA LYS A 90 -4.01 6.99 0.36
C LYS A 90 -4.37 7.96 1.46
N VAL A 91 -5.65 8.18 1.65
CA VAL A 91 -6.16 8.99 2.77
C VAL A 91 -6.43 8.08 3.97
N ILE A 92 -5.88 8.45 5.10
CA ILE A 92 -5.99 7.71 6.36
C ILE A 92 -6.49 8.67 7.44
N TYR A 93 -7.65 8.37 8.00
CA TYR A 93 -8.13 9.06 9.19
C TYR A 93 -7.59 8.38 10.46
N ILE A 94 -6.96 9.14 11.33
CA ILE A 94 -6.57 8.70 12.66
C ILE A 94 -7.62 9.22 13.63
N VAL A 95 -8.45 8.31 14.15
CA VAL A 95 -9.44 8.65 15.17
C VAL A 95 -8.85 8.31 16.54
N GLU A 96 -8.59 9.35 17.33
CA GLU A 96 -7.83 9.25 18.55
C GLU A 96 -8.73 9.35 19.78
N GLY A 97 -8.51 8.45 20.74
CA GLY A 97 -9.15 8.43 22.04
C GLY A 97 -9.72 7.06 22.41
N ASN A 98 -10.12 6.93 23.67
CA ASN A 98 -10.89 5.77 24.13
C ASN A 98 -12.38 6.10 24.08
N LEU A 99 -13.10 5.42 23.20
CA LEU A 99 -14.53 5.66 23.01
C LEU A 99 -15.37 5.30 24.27
N ASP A 100 -14.88 4.42 25.12
CA ASP A 100 -15.56 4.08 26.38
C ASP A 100 -15.46 5.22 27.41
N LEU A 101 -14.46 6.08 27.28
CA LEU A 101 -14.28 7.27 28.11
C LEU A 101 -14.83 8.54 27.46
N TYR A 102 -15.49 8.41 26.31
CA TYR A 102 -16.09 9.56 25.63
C TYR A 102 -17.31 10.07 26.39
N PHE A 103 -17.25 11.30 26.82
CA PHE A 103 -18.38 12.00 27.43
C PHE A 103 -19.15 12.73 26.33
N ASN A 104 -20.49 12.60 26.35
CA ASN A 104 -21.35 13.31 25.42
C ASN A 104 -21.09 14.81 25.51
N GLN A 105 -20.44 15.34 24.51
CA GLN A 105 -20.30 16.78 24.33
C GLN A 105 -21.30 17.25 23.25
N HIS A 106 -21.96 18.35 23.50
CA HIS A 106 -22.81 18.98 22.49
C HIS A 106 -23.94 18.06 21.93
N ASN A 107 -24.51 17.16 22.73
CA ASN A 107 -25.54 16.20 22.30
C ASN A 107 -25.09 15.18 21.22
N ILE A 108 -23.79 15.07 20.96
CA ILE A 108 -23.23 13.97 20.16
C ILE A 108 -22.92 12.82 21.10
N ASN A 109 -23.66 11.73 20.93
CA ASN A 109 -23.46 10.50 21.70
C ASN A 109 -22.42 9.57 21.05
N LYS A 110 -22.06 8.51 21.77
CA LYS A 110 -21.13 7.48 21.30
C LYS A 110 -21.56 6.86 19.96
N ASP A 111 -22.84 6.56 19.79
CA ASP A 111 -23.37 5.93 18.58
C ASP A 111 -23.19 6.86 17.36
N LYS A 112 -23.34 8.17 17.54
CA LYS A 112 -23.09 9.12 16.46
C LYS A 112 -21.63 9.18 16.05
N ILE A 113 -20.70 9.10 17.01
CA ILE A 113 -19.25 8.99 16.72
C ILE A 113 -18.95 7.68 15.96
N MET A 114 -19.51 6.56 16.43
CA MET A 114 -19.34 5.27 15.74
C MET A 114 -19.89 5.33 14.31
N SER A 115 -21.08 5.87 14.12
CA SER A 115 -21.68 6.05 12.78
C SER A 115 -20.80 6.92 11.87
N CYS A 116 -20.17 7.96 12.42
CA CYS A 116 -19.26 8.81 11.68
C CYS A 116 -17.99 8.06 11.26
N ILE A 117 -17.42 7.25 12.15
CA ILE A 117 -16.26 6.38 11.84
C ILE A 117 -16.62 5.38 10.73
N MET A 118 -17.81 4.78 10.80
CA MET A 118 -18.30 3.87 9.76
C MET A 118 -18.49 4.61 8.41
N SER A 119 -19.01 5.84 8.43
CA SER A 119 -19.15 6.66 7.22
C SER A 119 -17.79 6.98 6.58
N LEU A 120 -16.76 7.31 7.37
CA LEU A 120 -15.39 7.51 6.86
C LEU A 120 -14.87 6.25 6.14
N PHE A 121 -15.08 5.09 6.76
CA PHE A 121 -14.57 3.82 6.24
C PHE A 121 -15.41 3.31 5.04
N TYR A 122 -16.72 3.22 5.20
CA TYR A 122 -17.60 2.53 4.24
C TYR A 122 -18.07 3.45 3.11
N GLU A 123 -18.55 4.66 3.43
CA GLU A 123 -19.15 5.56 2.43
C GLU A 123 -18.06 6.34 1.69
N LYS A 124 -17.07 6.86 2.42
CA LYS A 124 -16.00 7.69 1.84
C LYS A 124 -14.78 6.90 1.37
N GLY A 125 -14.69 5.61 1.74
CA GLY A 125 -13.62 4.71 1.31
C GLY A 125 -12.24 5.04 1.89
N PHE A 126 -12.18 5.79 3.00
CA PHE A 126 -10.92 6.11 3.66
C PHE A 126 -10.44 4.92 4.51
N GLN A 127 -9.13 4.83 4.68
CA GLN A 127 -8.59 3.96 5.71
C GLN A 127 -8.76 4.63 7.07
N VAL A 128 -9.14 3.87 8.09
CA VAL A 128 -9.31 4.40 9.45
C VAL A 128 -8.39 3.67 10.40
N LEU A 129 -7.58 4.44 11.12
CA LEU A 129 -6.72 3.96 12.20
C LEU A 129 -7.26 4.48 13.53
N LEU A 130 -7.54 3.57 14.45
CA LEU A 130 -7.95 3.93 15.81
C LEU A 130 -6.73 3.91 16.72
N THR A 131 -6.53 4.98 17.49
CA THR A 131 -5.45 5.12 18.46
C THR A 131 -6.01 5.59 19.79
N LYS A 132 -5.35 5.23 20.88
CA LYS A 132 -5.83 5.58 22.25
C LYS A 132 -5.48 7.01 22.66
N HIS A 133 -4.33 7.48 22.21
CA HIS A 133 -3.77 8.77 22.58
C HIS A 133 -2.65 9.18 21.62
N LEU A 134 -2.25 10.43 21.68
CA LEU A 134 -1.27 11.04 20.78
C LEU A 134 0.07 10.27 20.72
N ASN A 135 0.56 9.74 21.83
CA ASN A 135 1.82 8.99 21.82
C ASN A 135 1.72 7.75 20.94
N GLU A 136 0.61 7.01 21.02
CA GLU A 136 0.35 5.85 20.17
C GLU A 136 0.22 6.26 18.69
N THR A 137 -0.44 7.40 18.43
CA THR A 137 -0.52 7.99 17.08
C THR A 137 0.86 8.25 16.51
N CYS A 138 1.73 8.91 17.25
CA CYS A 138 3.11 9.20 16.83
C CYS A 138 3.92 7.92 16.61
N ASP A 139 3.77 6.92 17.50
CA ASP A 139 4.45 5.63 17.36
C ASP A 139 4.03 4.90 16.09
N TYR A 140 2.73 4.94 15.71
CA TYR A 140 2.26 4.40 14.44
C TYR A 140 2.83 5.16 13.23
N LEU A 141 2.82 6.49 13.26
CA LEU A 141 3.36 7.32 12.16
C LEU A 141 4.85 7.04 11.93
N LEU A 142 5.65 6.96 12.99
CA LEU A 142 7.07 6.58 12.90
C LEU A 142 7.24 5.17 12.31
N LYS A 143 6.45 4.20 12.75
CA LYS A 143 6.46 2.83 12.20
C LYS A 143 6.01 2.78 10.75
N PHE A 144 5.00 3.56 10.37
CA PHE A 144 4.58 3.70 8.97
C PHE A 144 5.71 4.25 8.11
N CYS A 145 6.40 5.30 8.59
CA CYS A 145 7.54 5.88 7.89
C CYS A 145 8.63 4.84 7.63
N LEU A 146 9.11 4.16 8.67
CA LEU A 146 10.10 3.09 8.52
C LEU A 146 9.65 2.01 7.53
N LYS A 147 8.42 1.51 7.69
CA LYS A 147 7.89 0.43 6.85
C LYS A 147 7.70 0.85 5.40
N TYR A 148 7.21 2.07 5.19
CA TYR A 148 7.01 2.63 3.85
C TYR A 148 8.34 2.71 3.10
N TYR A 149 9.34 3.35 3.68
CA TYR A 149 10.61 3.54 3.01
C TYR A 149 11.40 2.23 2.88
N THR A 150 11.33 1.32 3.85
CA THR A 150 11.98 0.01 3.72
C THR A 150 11.37 -0.82 2.58
N LYS A 151 10.06 -0.73 2.39
CA LYS A 151 9.37 -1.55 1.39
C LYS A 151 9.34 -0.91 0.00
N TYR A 152 9.19 0.42 -0.07
CA TYR A 152 8.84 1.12 -1.32
C TYR A 152 9.96 2.00 -1.86
N ALA A 153 10.82 2.57 -1.01
CA ALA A 153 11.90 3.44 -1.47
C ALA A 153 13.11 2.69 -2.07
N ASN A 154 13.23 1.38 -1.75
CA ASN A 154 14.30 0.53 -2.28
C ASN A 154 13.90 -0.22 -3.56
N HIS A 155 12.67 -0.07 -4.04
CA HIS A 155 12.20 -0.67 -5.28
C HIS A 155 12.08 0.38 -6.37
N SER A 156 12.54 0.06 -7.58
CA SER A 156 12.36 0.94 -8.74
C SER A 156 10.87 1.11 -9.05
N PRO A 157 10.44 2.24 -9.64
CA PRO A 157 9.03 2.46 -10.02
C PRO A 157 8.42 1.30 -10.82
N ALA A 158 9.19 0.64 -11.67
CA ALA A 158 8.76 -0.49 -12.49
C ALA A 158 8.43 -1.76 -11.67
N GLU A 159 9.16 -2.04 -10.58
CA GLU A 159 8.87 -3.18 -9.69
C GLU A 159 7.62 -2.94 -8.83
N ASN A 160 7.34 -1.67 -8.49
CA ASN A 160 6.14 -1.30 -7.74
C ASN A 160 4.87 -1.43 -8.59
N GLU A 161 4.91 -1.13 -9.89
CA GLU A 161 3.78 -1.30 -10.78
C GLU A 161 3.40 -2.77 -10.94
N CYS A 162 4.38 -3.66 -11.06
CA CYS A 162 4.14 -5.10 -11.21
C CYS A 162 3.51 -5.74 -9.95
N ASN A 163 3.93 -5.30 -8.75
CA ASN A 163 3.36 -5.81 -7.47
C ASN A 163 2.01 -5.18 -7.13
N MET A 164 1.69 -3.99 -7.65
CA MET A 164 0.40 -3.32 -7.40
C MET A 164 -0.74 -3.84 -8.28
N ILE A 165 -0.43 -4.43 -9.44
CA ILE A 165 -1.43 -5.01 -10.35
C ILE A 165 -2.26 -6.11 -9.65
N CYS A 166 -1.67 -6.85 -8.69
CA CYS A 166 -2.34 -7.95 -8.00
C CYS A 166 -3.25 -7.52 -6.83
N LEU A 167 -3.20 -6.27 -6.35
CA LEU A 167 -3.86 -5.86 -5.10
C LEU A 167 -4.92 -4.76 -5.25
N GLN A 168 -5.11 -4.18 -6.44
CA GLN A 168 -6.12 -3.14 -6.64
C GLN A 168 -7.28 -3.67 -7.46
N THR A 169 -8.46 -3.70 -6.86
CA THR A 169 -9.77 -3.89 -7.51
C THR A 169 -10.19 -2.71 -8.39
N LYS A 170 -9.26 -2.12 -9.16
CA LYS A 170 -9.60 -1.16 -10.21
C LYS A 170 -10.12 -1.91 -11.42
N LYS A 171 -11.06 -1.31 -12.14
CA LYS A 171 -11.69 -1.89 -13.35
C LYS A 171 -10.66 -2.64 -14.19
N LYS A 172 -10.87 -3.93 -14.39
CA LYS A 172 -9.96 -4.83 -15.16
C LYS A 172 -9.49 -4.20 -16.47
N SER A 173 -10.34 -3.40 -17.12
CA SER A 173 -10.05 -2.76 -18.42
C SER A 173 -8.93 -1.69 -18.38
N SER A 174 -8.60 -1.11 -17.22
CA SER A 174 -7.56 -0.08 -17.11
C SER A 174 -6.17 -0.61 -16.74
N GLN A 175 -6.07 -1.89 -16.44
CA GLN A 175 -4.81 -2.53 -15.99
C GLN A 175 -4.31 -3.62 -16.96
N ILE A 176 -5.19 -4.08 -17.88
CA ILE A 176 -4.85 -5.12 -18.85
C ILE A 176 -4.50 -4.42 -20.16
N HIS A 177 -3.24 -4.47 -20.52
CA HIS A 177 -2.70 -3.95 -21.78
C HIS A 177 -2.21 -5.12 -22.63
N LYS A 178 -2.12 -4.91 -23.95
CA LYS A 178 -1.62 -5.90 -24.89
C LYS A 178 -0.26 -6.49 -24.47
N GLU A 179 0.56 -5.68 -23.81
CA GLU A 179 1.92 -6.03 -23.40
C GLU A 179 1.98 -6.93 -22.15
N ASN A 180 0.96 -6.89 -21.28
CA ASN A 180 0.96 -7.62 -20.01
C ASN A 180 -0.09 -8.73 -19.90
N ILE A 181 -1.03 -8.83 -20.84
CA ILE A 181 -2.12 -9.80 -20.76
C ILE A 181 -1.61 -11.24 -20.72
N ALA A 182 -0.58 -11.57 -21.51
CA ALA A 182 0.02 -12.90 -21.55
C ALA A 182 0.61 -13.29 -20.19
N ILE A 183 1.32 -12.37 -19.55
CA ILE A 183 1.90 -12.56 -18.21
C ILE A 183 0.80 -12.78 -17.17
N LEU A 184 -0.26 -11.97 -17.22
CA LEU A 184 -1.41 -12.09 -16.33
C LEU A 184 -2.15 -13.42 -16.52
N MET A 185 -2.33 -13.86 -17.76
CA MET A 185 -2.94 -15.16 -18.07
C MET A 185 -2.11 -16.31 -17.50
N LEU A 186 -0.80 -16.31 -17.73
CA LEU A 186 0.09 -17.36 -17.22
C LEU A 186 0.20 -17.33 -15.69
N SER A 187 0.14 -16.17 -15.07
CA SER A 187 0.19 -16.04 -13.60
C SER A 187 -1.08 -16.54 -12.89
N ASN A 188 -2.17 -16.81 -13.61
CA ASN A 188 -3.35 -17.47 -13.05
C ASN A 188 -3.19 -18.99 -12.91
N VAL A 189 -2.15 -19.58 -13.48
CA VAL A 189 -1.81 -21.00 -13.25
C VAL A 189 -1.30 -21.17 -11.82
N PRO A 190 -1.82 -22.12 -11.04
CA PRO A 190 -1.40 -22.35 -9.67
C PRO A 190 0.12 -22.53 -9.54
N ASN A 191 0.71 -21.88 -8.53
CA ASN A 191 2.16 -21.84 -8.25
C ASN A 191 3.01 -21.01 -9.23
N ILE A 192 2.42 -20.37 -10.22
CA ILE A 192 3.13 -19.42 -11.10
C ILE A 192 2.83 -18.00 -10.62
N SER A 193 3.81 -17.37 -9.98
CA SER A 193 3.74 -15.95 -9.63
C SER A 193 3.95 -15.06 -10.86
N LEU A 194 3.55 -13.79 -10.75
CA LEU A 194 3.78 -12.80 -11.80
C LEU A 194 5.27 -12.75 -12.21
N HIS A 195 6.17 -12.79 -11.24
CA HIS A 195 7.62 -12.80 -11.46
C HIS A 195 8.09 -14.03 -12.26
N ILE A 196 7.54 -15.20 -11.97
CA ILE A 196 7.84 -16.43 -12.73
C ILE A 196 7.25 -16.34 -14.12
N ALA A 197 6.00 -15.88 -14.27
CA ALA A 197 5.36 -15.72 -15.57
C ALA A 197 6.13 -14.75 -16.48
N THR A 198 6.61 -13.62 -15.94
CA THR A 198 7.45 -12.67 -16.68
C THR A 198 8.74 -13.31 -17.19
N GLN A 199 9.42 -14.09 -16.36
CA GLN A 199 10.67 -14.75 -16.77
C GLN A 199 10.44 -15.86 -17.80
N LEU A 200 9.34 -16.61 -17.69
CA LEU A 200 8.97 -17.65 -18.65
C LEU A 200 8.63 -17.09 -20.03
N LEU A 201 8.01 -15.91 -20.07
CA LEU A 201 7.57 -15.27 -21.33
C LEU A 201 8.62 -14.34 -21.94
N ALA A 202 9.62 -13.90 -21.18
CA ALA A 202 10.66 -12.98 -21.66
C ALA A 202 11.39 -13.47 -22.91
N PRO A 203 11.80 -14.78 -23.05
CA PRO A 203 12.43 -15.27 -24.27
C PRO A 203 11.52 -15.26 -25.52
N PHE A 204 10.22 -15.10 -25.32
CA PHE A 204 9.19 -15.10 -26.36
C PHE A 204 8.57 -13.72 -26.59
N GLU A 205 9.23 -12.65 -26.13
CA GLU A 205 8.71 -11.27 -26.24
C GLU A 205 7.29 -11.10 -25.69
N ASN A 206 6.97 -11.83 -24.62
CA ASN A 206 5.65 -11.94 -23.98
C ASN A 206 4.56 -12.57 -24.87
N ASP A 207 4.94 -13.32 -25.91
CA ASP A 207 3.98 -14.11 -26.70
C ASP A 207 3.68 -15.45 -25.98
N LEU A 208 2.47 -15.54 -25.42
CA LEU A 208 2.00 -16.74 -24.73
C LEU A 208 1.88 -17.94 -25.67
N TRP A 209 1.45 -17.72 -26.91
CA TRP A 209 1.25 -18.82 -27.87
C TRP A 209 2.58 -19.42 -28.32
N ALA A 210 3.58 -18.59 -28.56
CA ALA A 210 4.93 -19.04 -28.88
C ALA A 210 5.50 -19.90 -27.74
N PHE A 211 5.34 -19.46 -26.48
CA PHE A 211 5.76 -20.23 -25.30
C PHE A 211 5.02 -21.57 -25.18
N LEU A 212 3.68 -21.56 -25.36
CA LEU A 212 2.88 -22.79 -25.27
C LEU A 212 3.20 -23.78 -26.41
N ASN A 213 3.46 -23.31 -27.59
CA ASN A 213 3.90 -24.16 -28.70
C ASN A 213 5.26 -24.79 -28.42
N GLN A 214 6.22 -24.03 -27.86
CA GLN A 214 7.53 -24.56 -27.47
C GLN A 214 7.40 -25.68 -26.43
N ILE A 215 6.50 -25.57 -25.46
CA ILE A 215 6.22 -26.63 -24.49
C ILE A 215 5.68 -27.89 -25.16
N ARG A 216 4.81 -27.74 -26.17
CA ARG A 216 4.20 -28.87 -26.89
C ARG A 216 5.17 -29.58 -27.84
N GLU A 217 6.06 -28.82 -28.45
CA GLU A 217 7.04 -29.35 -29.40
C GLU A 217 8.24 -30.01 -28.70
N ASN A 218 8.60 -29.54 -27.50
CA ASN A 218 9.75 -30.06 -26.75
C ASN A 218 9.37 -30.31 -25.28
N GLU A 219 9.06 -31.57 -24.96
CA GLU A 219 8.69 -31.99 -23.61
C GLU A 219 9.77 -31.72 -22.54
N HIS A 220 11.05 -31.72 -22.96
CA HIS A 220 12.18 -31.46 -22.05
C HIS A 220 12.48 -29.98 -21.86
N TYR A 221 11.85 -29.07 -22.65
CA TYR A 221 12.12 -27.64 -22.57
C TYR A 221 11.99 -27.08 -21.15
N LEU A 222 10.93 -27.47 -20.43
CA LEU A 222 10.69 -26.99 -19.06
C LEU A 222 11.75 -27.48 -18.04
N GLU A 223 12.52 -28.52 -18.33
CA GLU A 223 13.57 -29.03 -17.45
C GLU A 223 14.86 -28.20 -17.53
N GLU A 224 15.05 -27.51 -18.65
CA GLU A 224 16.23 -26.69 -18.92
C GLU A 224 16.05 -25.25 -18.44
N ILE A 225 14.80 -24.81 -18.21
CA ILE A 225 14.50 -23.44 -17.80
C ILE A 225 15.09 -23.16 -16.43
N LYS A 226 15.84 -22.07 -16.35
CA LYS A 226 16.33 -21.47 -15.14
C LYS A 226 15.62 -20.15 -14.90
N ILE A 227 15.24 -19.92 -13.65
CA ILE A 227 14.59 -18.68 -13.19
C ILE A 227 15.42 -18.05 -12.08
N GLN A 228 15.39 -16.73 -12.02
CA GLN A 228 16.02 -15.99 -10.94
C GLN A 228 15.08 -15.89 -9.75
N SER A 229 15.57 -16.21 -8.55
CA SER A 229 14.84 -15.97 -7.32
C SER A 229 14.89 -14.47 -6.95
N LYS A 230 14.07 -14.05 -5.98
CA LYS A 230 14.10 -12.67 -5.45
C LYS A 230 15.48 -12.26 -4.90
N ASP A 231 16.31 -13.22 -4.53
CA ASP A 231 17.68 -13.01 -4.03
C ASP A 231 18.73 -13.07 -5.17
N ASN A 232 18.33 -12.91 -6.42
CA ASN A 232 19.17 -12.98 -7.63
C ASN A 232 19.95 -14.32 -7.78
N LYS A 233 19.48 -15.40 -7.16
CA LYS A 233 20.05 -16.73 -7.35
C LYS A 233 19.32 -17.47 -8.46
N GLU A 234 20.09 -17.99 -9.41
CA GLU A 234 19.59 -18.86 -10.47
C GLU A 234 19.15 -20.21 -9.92
N ARG A 235 17.97 -20.70 -10.28
CA ARG A 235 17.47 -22.02 -9.92
C ARG A 235 16.64 -22.61 -11.06
N LYS A 236 16.64 -23.94 -11.16
CA LYS A 236 15.75 -24.65 -12.09
C LYS A 236 14.28 -24.42 -11.71
N LEU A 237 13.42 -24.45 -12.72
CA LEU A 237 11.98 -24.40 -12.53
C LEU A 237 11.52 -25.58 -11.65
N SER A 238 10.68 -25.32 -10.63
CA SER A 238 10.29 -26.37 -9.69
C SER A 238 9.49 -27.48 -10.39
N LYS A 239 9.58 -28.72 -9.89
CA LYS A 239 8.84 -29.87 -10.43
C LYS A 239 7.34 -29.61 -10.48
N GLN A 240 6.79 -29.02 -9.42
CA GLN A 240 5.36 -28.70 -9.34
C GLN A 240 4.89 -27.74 -10.44
N ILE A 241 5.68 -26.71 -10.78
CA ILE A 241 5.33 -25.77 -11.85
C ILE A 241 5.40 -26.47 -13.21
N ARG A 242 6.43 -27.30 -13.44
CA ARG A 242 6.56 -28.06 -14.68
C ARG A 242 5.38 -29.00 -14.91
N GLU A 243 5.00 -29.76 -13.87
CA GLU A 243 3.85 -30.66 -13.91
C GLU A 243 2.55 -29.93 -14.19
N ARG A 244 2.34 -28.73 -13.58
CA ARG A 244 1.15 -27.90 -13.83
C ARG A 244 1.13 -27.37 -15.26
N LEU A 245 2.25 -26.90 -15.78
CA LEU A 245 2.31 -26.41 -17.16
C LEU A 245 2.03 -27.54 -18.15
N MET A 246 2.56 -28.75 -17.93
CA MET A 246 2.27 -29.91 -18.76
C MET A 246 0.83 -30.39 -18.61
N GLU A 247 0.25 -30.37 -17.41
CA GLU A 247 -1.14 -30.74 -17.15
C GLU A 247 -2.13 -29.83 -17.91
N TYR A 248 -1.89 -28.51 -17.89
CA TYR A 248 -2.84 -27.56 -18.51
C TYR A 248 -2.57 -27.28 -19.99
N PHE A 249 -1.33 -27.37 -20.44
CA PHE A 249 -0.94 -26.91 -21.77
C PHE A 249 -0.15 -27.92 -22.60
N GLY A 250 0.28 -29.02 -22.00
CA GLY A 250 0.95 -30.12 -22.72
C GLY A 250 0.04 -30.82 -23.72
N ASN A 251 0.61 -31.66 -24.58
CA ASN A 251 -0.17 -32.50 -25.47
C ASN A 251 -0.97 -33.51 -24.65
N THR A 252 -2.29 -33.35 -24.63
CA THR A 252 -3.19 -34.40 -24.13
C THR A 252 -3.19 -35.50 -25.17
N THR A 253 -2.43 -36.56 -24.96
CA THR A 253 -2.68 -37.83 -25.68
C THR A 253 -4.08 -38.30 -25.27
N LEU A 254 -5.07 -38.06 -26.14
CA LEU A 254 -6.37 -38.71 -26.08
C LEU A 254 -6.22 -40.20 -26.36
#